data_3a2a046b8e4a88dc70f95e8e74690439
#
_entry.id   3a2a046b8e4a88dc70f95e8e74690439
#
_cell.length_a   1.000
_cell.length_b   1.000
_cell.length_c   1.000
_cell.angle_alpha   90.00
_cell.angle_beta   90.00
_cell.angle_gamma   90.00
#
_symmetry.space_group_name_H-M   'P 1'
#
loop_
_entity.id
_entity.type
_entity.pdbx_description
1 polymer ?
#
loop_
_entity_poly.entity_id
_entity_poly.type
_entity_poly.pdbx_seq_one_letter_code
_entity_poly.pdbx_strand_id
1 'polypeptide(L)'
;MRKPVIAGNWKMNMTCAEAKQFMNDFLPLIKDCPNDRKIVLAPPFTALSTLSSLISDSQVHLSSQNVHWEDNGAFTAEISPIMLIEHQVKYAIVGHSEPRKYFSESDEQINRRAISAQSHGLVPIVCVGESF
;
A
#
# COMPACT_ATOMS: atom_id res chain seq x y z
N MET A 1 18.17 -11.16 -11.44
CA MET A 1 17.19 -10.35 -12.22
C MET A 1 16.11 -9.84 -11.28
N ARG A 2 15.64 -8.59 -11.42
CA ARG A 2 14.54 -8.07 -10.59
C ARG A 2 13.22 -8.75 -10.96
N LYS A 3 12.46 -9.22 -9.95
CA LYS A 3 11.11 -9.74 -10.19
C LYS A 3 10.18 -8.59 -10.58
N PRO A 4 9.35 -8.73 -11.63
CA PRO A 4 8.30 -7.78 -11.95
C PRO A 4 7.34 -7.57 -10.77
N VAL A 5 6.81 -6.37 -10.62
CA VAL A 5 5.79 -6.03 -9.63
C VAL A 5 4.52 -5.63 -10.37
N ILE A 6 3.44 -6.35 -10.12
CA ILE A 6 2.10 -6.03 -10.61
C ILE A 6 1.33 -5.47 -9.43
N ALA A 7 1.10 -4.17 -9.44
CA ALA A 7 0.47 -3.46 -8.32
C ALA A 7 -0.87 -2.84 -8.72
N GLY A 8 -1.90 -3.07 -7.92
CA GLY A 8 -3.23 -2.48 -8.07
C GLY A 8 -3.49 -1.46 -6.96
N ASN A 9 -3.52 -0.18 -7.30
CA ASN A 9 -3.96 0.88 -6.39
C ASN A 9 -5.48 1.03 -6.46
N TRP A 10 -6.18 0.67 -5.39
CA TRP A 10 -7.65 0.75 -5.33
C TRP A 10 -8.16 2.17 -5.14
N LYS A 11 -7.27 3.08 -4.75
CA LYS A 11 -7.64 4.46 -4.42
C LYS A 11 -8.74 4.50 -3.34
N MET A 12 -9.72 5.38 -3.45
CA MET A 12 -10.83 5.49 -2.51
C MET A 12 -12.03 4.66 -3.01
N ASN A 13 -11.84 3.34 -3.10
CA ASN A 13 -12.89 2.40 -3.52
C ASN A 13 -12.89 1.18 -2.61
N MET A 14 -14.01 0.52 -2.56
CA MET A 14 -14.31 -0.71 -1.82
C MET A 14 -14.47 -0.55 -0.32
N THR A 15 -15.61 -0.95 0.16
CA THR A 15 -15.88 -1.27 1.57
C THR A 15 -15.20 -2.59 1.95
N CYS A 16 -15.16 -2.91 3.24
CA CYS A 16 -14.61 -4.20 3.70
C CYS A 16 -15.36 -5.41 3.11
N ALA A 17 -16.69 -5.30 2.93
CA ALA A 17 -17.50 -6.37 2.34
C ALA A 17 -17.15 -6.60 0.86
N GLU A 18 -17.03 -5.52 0.08
CA GLU A 18 -16.64 -5.56 -1.32
C GLU A 18 -15.19 -6.06 -1.47
N ALA A 19 -14.28 -5.61 -0.60
CA ALA A 19 -12.89 -6.07 -0.57
C ALA A 19 -12.80 -7.58 -0.32
N LYS A 20 -13.59 -8.08 0.64
CA LYS A 20 -13.68 -9.53 0.92
C LYS A 20 -14.22 -10.31 -0.28
N GLN A 21 -15.27 -9.80 -0.92
CA GLN A 21 -15.83 -10.46 -2.11
C GLN A 21 -14.80 -10.47 -3.24
N PHE A 22 -14.12 -9.35 -3.49
CA PHE A 22 -13.04 -9.28 -4.48
C PHE A 22 -11.96 -10.34 -4.21
N MET A 23 -11.51 -10.50 -2.97
CA MET A 23 -10.49 -11.49 -2.64
C MET A 23 -10.96 -12.92 -2.84
N ASN A 24 -12.23 -13.23 -2.53
CA ASN A 24 -12.81 -14.53 -2.77
C ASN A 24 -12.79 -14.90 -4.27
N ASP A 25 -13.01 -13.93 -5.13
CA ASP A 25 -13.00 -14.11 -6.58
C ASP A 25 -11.58 -14.10 -7.17
N PHE A 26 -10.71 -13.26 -6.62
CA PHE A 26 -9.36 -13.02 -7.13
C PHE A 26 -8.35 -14.12 -6.77
N LEU A 27 -8.34 -14.58 -5.52
CA LEU A 27 -7.35 -15.56 -5.06
C LEU A 27 -7.35 -16.87 -5.88
N PRO A 28 -8.50 -17.43 -6.25
CA PRO A 28 -8.52 -18.62 -7.12
C PRO A 28 -7.89 -18.37 -8.49
N LEU A 29 -8.04 -17.17 -9.05
CA LEU A 29 -7.52 -16.82 -10.38
C LEU A 29 -5.98 -16.75 -10.41
N ILE A 30 -5.35 -16.46 -9.29
CA ILE A 30 -3.89 -16.32 -9.20
C ILE A 30 -3.20 -17.53 -8.56
N LYS A 31 -3.96 -18.56 -8.16
CA LYS A 31 -3.44 -19.73 -7.45
C LYS A 31 -2.27 -20.40 -8.17
N ASP A 32 -2.40 -20.53 -9.49
CA ASP A 32 -1.40 -21.18 -10.34
C ASP A 32 -0.45 -20.19 -11.04
N CYS A 33 -0.47 -18.92 -10.62
CA CYS A 33 0.44 -17.90 -11.15
C CYS A 33 1.89 -18.26 -10.79
N PRO A 34 2.83 -18.15 -11.75
CA PRO A 34 4.24 -18.39 -11.46
C PRO A 34 4.78 -17.43 -10.39
N ASN A 35 5.64 -17.94 -9.51
CA ASN A 35 6.31 -17.14 -8.48
C ASN A 35 7.51 -16.33 -9.04
N ASP A 36 7.42 -15.88 -10.28
CA ASP A 36 8.42 -15.05 -10.98
C ASP A 36 8.11 -13.55 -10.86
N ARG A 37 6.97 -13.19 -10.27
CA ARG A 37 6.49 -11.81 -10.09
C ARG A 37 5.95 -11.60 -8.68
N LYS A 38 5.77 -10.33 -8.32
CA LYS A 38 5.11 -9.93 -7.08
C LYS A 38 3.74 -9.35 -7.41
N ILE A 39 2.71 -9.78 -6.70
CA ILE A 39 1.35 -9.26 -6.82
C ILE A 39 1.11 -8.39 -5.58
N VAL A 40 0.81 -7.11 -5.79
CA VAL A 40 0.64 -6.13 -4.72
C VAL A 40 -0.73 -5.47 -4.85
N LEU A 41 -1.50 -5.47 -3.77
CA LEU A 41 -2.78 -4.76 -3.70
C LEU A 41 -2.66 -3.62 -2.68
N ALA A 42 -3.09 -2.43 -3.09
CA ALA A 42 -3.12 -1.24 -2.24
C ALA A 42 -4.58 -0.79 -2.00
N PRO A 43 -5.28 -1.41 -1.05
CA PRO A 43 -6.63 -1.03 -0.66
C PRO A 43 -6.63 0.26 0.14
N PRO A 44 -7.81 0.90 0.36
CA PRO A 44 -7.96 1.93 1.39
C PRO A 44 -7.53 1.39 2.75
N PHE A 45 -7.06 2.27 3.62
CA PHE A 45 -6.63 1.92 4.98
C PHE A 45 -7.65 1.10 5.76
N THR A 46 -8.95 1.46 5.62
CA THR A 46 -10.06 0.78 6.30
C THR A 46 -10.21 -0.71 5.93
N ALA A 47 -9.68 -1.15 4.82
CA ALA A 47 -9.76 -2.53 4.35
C ALA A 47 -8.49 -3.35 4.61
N LEU A 48 -7.39 -2.74 5.08
CA LEU A 48 -6.11 -3.43 5.28
C LEU A 48 -6.22 -4.59 6.26
N SER A 49 -6.86 -4.39 7.41
CA SER A 49 -7.06 -5.45 8.41
C SER A 49 -7.85 -6.63 7.83
N THR A 50 -8.91 -6.34 7.09
CA THR A 50 -9.73 -7.36 6.43
C THR A 50 -8.92 -8.17 5.42
N LEU A 51 -8.16 -7.52 4.56
CA LEU A 51 -7.35 -8.21 3.56
C LEU A 51 -6.18 -8.98 4.19
N SER A 52 -5.55 -8.43 5.21
CA SER A 52 -4.45 -9.08 5.92
C SER A 52 -4.83 -10.50 6.40
N SER A 53 -6.04 -10.66 6.90
CA SER A 53 -6.54 -11.96 7.34
C SER A 53 -6.82 -12.97 6.22
N LEU A 54 -6.98 -12.49 4.97
CA LEU A 54 -7.35 -13.32 3.82
C LEU A 54 -6.17 -13.75 2.96
N ILE A 55 -5.02 -13.08 3.06
CA ILE A 55 -3.87 -13.29 2.17
C ILE A 55 -2.78 -14.20 2.74
N SER A 56 -2.89 -14.64 4.00
CA SER A 56 -1.82 -15.33 4.74
C SER A 56 -1.21 -16.52 3.99
N ASP A 57 -2.00 -17.25 3.21
CA ASP A 57 -1.55 -18.41 2.44
C ASP A 57 -1.48 -18.13 0.92
N SER A 58 -1.35 -16.87 0.54
CA SER A 58 -1.31 -16.44 -0.86
C SER A 58 0.01 -15.77 -1.23
N GLN A 59 0.25 -15.59 -2.51
CA GLN A 59 1.38 -14.80 -3.02
C GLN A 59 1.10 -13.29 -3.12
N VAL A 60 -0.03 -12.84 -2.59
CA VAL A 60 -0.41 -11.42 -2.57
C VAL A 60 0.31 -10.71 -1.43
N HIS A 61 0.82 -9.53 -1.73
CA HIS A 61 1.36 -8.59 -0.75
C HIS A 61 0.44 -7.37 -0.63
N LEU A 62 0.34 -6.81 0.57
CA LEU A 62 -0.37 -5.56 0.79
C LEU A 62 0.55 -4.36 0.68
N SER A 63 0.00 -3.28 0.12
CA SER A 63 0.54 -1.94 0.16
C SER A 63 -0.42 -1.01 0.85
N SER A 64 0.08 -0.06 1.62
CA SER A 64 -0.69 1.11 2.00
C SER A 64 -0.70 2.14 0.86
N GLN A 65 -1.68 3.04 0.90
CA GLN A 65 -1.78 4.18 -0.03
C GLN A 65 -1.08 5.44 0.52
N ASN A 66 -0.63 5.39 1.77
CA ASN A 66 0.11 6.43 2.47
C ASN A 66 0.87 5.84 3.65
N VAL A 67 1.88 6.56 4.14
CA VAL A 67 2.59 6.26 5.39
C VAL A 67 3.14 7.55 5.96
N HIS A 68 3.04 7.74 7.28
CA HIS A 68 3.61 8.90 7.93
C HIS A 68 5.08 8.66 8.32
N TRP A 69 5.80 9.72 8.70
CA TRP A 69 7.21 9.62 9.09
C TRP A 69 7.43 9.52 10.60
N GLU A 70 6.40 9.67 11.41
CA GLU A 70 6.46 9.45 12.86
C GLU A 70 5.71 8.16 13.23
N ASP A 71 6.17 7.50 14.29
CA ASP A 71 5.57 6.24 14.76
C ASP A 71 4.25 6.50 15.49
N ASN A 72 4.13 7.62 16.15
CA ASN A 72 2.93 8.06 16.86
C ASN A 72 2.95 9.58 17.05
N GLY A 73 1.85 10.16 17.49
CA GLY A 73 1.79 11.59 17.83
C GLY A 73 0.51 12.27 17.35
N ALA A 74 0.53 13.59 17.40
CA ALA A 74 -0.59 14.45 17.02
C ALA A 74 -0.64 14.68 15.50
N PHE A 75 -0.92 13.62 14.75
CA PHE A 75 -0.97 13.63 13.29
C PHE A 75 -2.30 13.05 12.82
N THR A 76 -3.38 13.74 13.11
CA THR A 76 -4.74 13.32 12.75
C THR A 76 -4.86 13.00 11.26
N ALA A 77 -5.47 11.87 10.93
CA ALA A 77 -5.65 11.28 9.60
C ALA A 77 -4.40 10.61 8.99
N GLU A 78 -3.24 10.68 9.64
CA GLU A 78 -2.04 9.97 9.20
C GLU A 78 -2.00 8.53 9.72
N ILE A 79 -1.23 7.70 9.05
CA ILE A 79 -1.05 6.28 9.36
C ILE A 79 0.42 6.02 9.61
N SER A 80 0.77 5.53 10.79
CA SER A 80 2.17 5.24 11.11
C SER A 80 2.68 3.94 10.47
N PRO A 81 4.00 3.82 10.24
CA PRO A 81 4.56 2.59 9.70
C PRO A 81 4.32 1.37 10.61
N ILE A 82 4.34 1.54 11.93
CA ILE A 82 4.10 0.43 12.87
C ILE A 82 2.67 -0.10 12.80
N MET A 83 1.67 0.76 12.58
CA MET A 83 0.27 0.35 12.35
C MET A 83 0.15 -0.47 11.05
N LEU A 84 0.90 -0.12 10.02
CA LEU A 84 0.90 -0.85 8.76
C LEU A 84 1.54 -2.23 8.89
N ILE A 85 2.64 -2.33 9.63
CA ILE A 85 3.35 -3.60 9.88
C ILE A 85 2.46 -4.59 10.64
N GLU A 86 1.67 -4.11 11.61
CA GLU A 86 0.69 -4.94 12.32
C GLU A 86 -0.26 -5.66 11.35
N HIS A 87 -0.63 -5.01 10.26
CA HIS A 87 -1.48 -5.59 9.20
C HIS A 87 -0.69 -6.27 8.07
N GLN A 88 0.55 -6.67 8.31
CA GLN A 88 1.40 -7.39 7.36
C GLN A 88 1.64 -6.63 6.04
N VAL A 89 1.47 -5.32 6.04
CA VAL A 89 1.78 -4.47 4.89
C VAL A 89 3.28 -4.56 4.58
N LYS A 90 3.62 -4.71 3.31
CA LYS A 90 5.01 -4.82 2.83
C LYS A 90 5.45 -3.64 1.98
N TYR A 91 4.50 -2.92 1.39
CA TYR A 91 4.74 -1.80 0.50
C TYR A 91 3.99 -0.56 0.98
N ALA A 92 4.45 0.62 0.59
CA ALA A 92 3.75 1.86 0.85
C ALA A 92 3.86 2.78 -0.37
N ILE A 93 2.73 3.20 -0.93
CA ILE A 93 2.69 4.21 -1.99
C ILE A 93 2.98 5.57 -1.35
N VAL A 94 3.93 6.30 -1.92
CA VAL A 94 4.28 7.66 -1.51
C VAL A 94 4.39 8.58 -2.72
N GLY A 95 4.00 9.84 -2.56
CA GLY A 95 4.12 10.85 -3.61
C GLY A 95 3.16 10.70 -4.77
N HIS A 96 2.03 10.00 -4.58
CA HIS A 96 1.01 9.88 -5.63
C HIS A 96 0.50 11.27 -6.06
N SER A 97 0.15 11.39 -7.33
CA SER A 97 -0.31 12.67 -7.93
C SER A 97 -1.53 13.28 -7.23
N GLU A 98 -2.42 12.46 -6.69
CA GLU A 98 -3.64 12.95 -6.01
C GLU A 98 -3.33 13.70 -4.72
N PRO A 99 -2.57 13.18 -3.74
CA PRO A 99 -2.15 13.96 -2.57
C PRO A 99 -1.32 15.21 -2.92
N ARG A 100 -0.46 15.12 -3.91
CA ARG A 100 0.28 16.29 -4.43
C ARG A 100 -0.67 17.39 -4.90
N LYS A 101 -1.71 17.01 -5.66
CA LYS A 101 -2.68 17.93 -6.23
C LYS A 101 -3.68 18.47 -5.21
N TYR A 102 -4.26 17.59 -4.39
CA TYR A 102 -5.38 17.96 -3.52
C TYR A 102 -4.95 18.42 -2.14
N PHE A 103 -3.78 17.98 -1.64
CA PHE A 103 -3.29 18.29 -0.30
C PHE A 103 -1.92 18.99 -0.30
N SER A 104 -1.45 19.43 -1.46
CA SER A 104 -0.18 20.17 -1.61
C SER A 104 1.01 19.41 -1.02
N GLU A 105 1.03 18.09 -1.13
CA GLU A 105 2.12 17.27 -0.62
C GLU A 105 3.43 17.59 -1.34
N SER A 106 4.44 18.02 -0.59
CA SER A 106 5.74 18.45 -1.12
C SER A 106 6.72 17.28 -1.31
N ASP A 107 7.72 17.47 -2.14
CA ASP A 107 8.81 16.48 -2.32
C ASP A 107 9.56 16.20 -1.01
N GLU A 108 9.71 17.20 -0.13
CA GLU A 108 10.32 17.01 1.18
C GLU A 108 9.48 16.06 2.06
N GLN A 109 8.17 16.26 2.11
CA GLN A 109 7.27 15.38 2.83
C GLN A 109 7.31 13.96 2.28
N ILE A 110 7.31 13.81 0.95
CA ILE A 110 7.39 12.51 0.28
C ILE A 110 8.72 11.82 0.60
N ASN A 111 9.82 12.55 0.60
CA ASN A 111 11.13 12.02 0.99
C ASN A 111 11.11 11.49 2.44
N ARG A 112 10.55 12.25 3.38
CA ARG A 112 10.41 11.81 4.79
C ARG A 112 9.56 10.54 4.90
N ARG A 113 8.44 10.45 4.16
CA ARG A 113 7.59 9.25 4.11
C ARG A 113 8.35 8.04 3.55
N ALA A 114 9.09 8.23 2.47
CA ALA A 114 9.86 7.15 1.85
C ALA A 114 10.97 6.63 2.77
N ILE A 115 11.70 7.51 3.44
CA ILE A 115 12.74 7.16 4.41
C ILE A 115 12.12 6.41 5.59
N SER A 116 11.00 6.89 6.13
CA SER A 116 10.29 6.23 7.23
C SER A 116 9.83 4.83 6.84
N ALA A 117 9.19 4.66 5.69
CA ALA A 117 8.80 3.36 5.17
C ALA A 117 10.00 2.41 5.13
N GLN A 118 11.10 2.86 4.55
CA GLN A 118 12.33 2.07 4.37
C GLN A 118 12.97 1.66 5.70
N SER A 119 13.07 2.59 6.66
CA SER A 119 13.65 2.32 7.98
C SER A 119 12.84 1.32 8.81
N HIS A 120 11.54 1.18 8.51
CA HIS A 120 10.65 0.20 9.13
C HIS A 120 10.50 -1.10 8.32
N GLY A 121 11.29 -1.28 7.27
CA GLY A 121 11.26 -2.50 6.45
C GLY A 121 10.11 -2.58 5.45
N LEU A 122 9.37 -1.50 5.25
CA LEU A 122 8.42 -1.37 4.15
C LEU A 122 9.16 -0.98 2.85
N VAL A 123 8.66 -1.42 1.73
CA VAL A 123 9.20 -1.04 0.41
C VAL A 123 8.40 0.15 -0.12
N PRO A 124 8.96 1.35 -0.20
CA PRO A 124 8.23 2.48 -0.75
C PRO A 124 8.05 2.33 -2.26
N ILE A 125 6.83 2.59 -2.74
CA ILE A 125 6.50 2.76 -4.15
C ILE A 125 6.42 4.26 -4.39
N VAL A 126 7.53 4.84 -4.82
CA VAL A 126 7.64 6.29 -5.03
C VAL A 126 7.06 6.66 -6.38
N CYS A 127 5.98 7.46 -6.37
CA CYS A 127 5.36 7.96 -7.58
C CYS A 127 6.08 9.23 -8.05
N VAL A 128 6.49 9.22 -9.31
CA VAL A 128 7.13 10.34 -9.97
C VAL A 128 6.41 10.63 -11.29
N GLY A 129 6.39 11.88 -11.70
CA GLY A 129 5.74 12.28 -12.94
C GLY A 129 5.93 13.77 -13.19
N GLU A 130 5.56 14.20 -14.40
CA GLU A 130 5.60 15.59 -14.82
C GLU A 130 4.16 16.14 -14.87
N SER A 131 4.01 17.42 -14.53
CA SER A 131 2.79 18.19 -14.80
C SER A 131 2.93 18.89 -16.14
N PHE A 132 1.91 18.82 -16.96
CA PHE A 132 1.78 19.61 -18.20
C PHE A 132 1.31 21.02 -17.88
#